data_38cfe409c969d1d74a78bb5fff152424
#
_entry.id   38cfe409c969d1d74a78bb5fff152424
#
_cell.length_a   1.000
_cell.length_b   1.000
_cell.length_c   1.000
_cell.angle_alpha   90.00
_cell.angle_beta   90.00
_cell.angle_gamma   90.00
#
_symmetry.space_group_name_H-M   'P 1'
#
loop_
_entity.id
_entity.type
_entity.pdbx_description
1 polymer ?
#
loop_
_entity_poly.entity_id
_entity_poly.type
_entity_poly.pdbx_seq_one_letter_code
_entity_poly.pdbx_strand_id
1 'polypeptide(L)'
;ATGGGLAPFGQEVEATIPALRRYARALTRDRDIADDLVQDTLVRALRSEHLFHGGELRSWMYTILTNLNRNRLRSLARRPILSPIDDNDAPDLAGPEGGGRDISRALAARVDEQREALLLVVLEGLSYREVAEVQAVPIGTVMSRLARARAQIKSYLDGERPTLRRVK
;
A
#
# COMPACT_ATOMS: atom_id res chain seq x y z
N ALA A 1 -32.42 5.48 -29.98
CA ALA A 1 -31.82 4.37 -29.26
C ALA A 1 -30.59 4.86 -28.53
N THR A 2 -30.79 5.31 -27.34
CA THR A 2 -29.69 5.72 -26.44
C THR A 2 -29.32 4.54 -25.55
N GLY A 3 -28.38 3.76 -26.02
CA GLY A 3 -27.67 2.84 -25.15
C GLY A 3 -26.89 3.67 -24.14
N GLY A 4 -27.30 3.64 -22.87
CA GLY A 4 -26.56 4.25 -21.78
C GLY A 4 -25.28 3.48 -21.51
N GLY A 5 -24.33 3.54 -22.48
CA GLY A 5 -22.97 3.08 -22.24
C GLY A 5 -22.25 4.13 -21.42
N LEU A 6 -21.52 3.68 -20.39
CA LEU A 6 -20.54 4.52 -19.71
C LEU A 6 -19.67 5.23 -20.75
N ALA A 7 -19.33 6.50 -20.54
CA ALA A 7 -18.34 7.19 -21.35
C ALA A 7 -17.06 6.34 -21.45
N PRO A 8 -16.27 6.43 -22.54
CA PRO A 8 -15.09 5.58 -22.74
C PRO A 8 -14.15 5.53 -21.54
N PHE A 9 -13.95 6.64 -20.84
CA PHE A 9 -13.16 6.72 -19.62
C PHE A 9 -13.76 5.85 -18.50
N GLY A 10 -15.07 5.92 -18.29
CA GLY A 10 -15.75 5.10 -17.29
C GLY A 10 -15.63 3.60 -17.55
N GLN A 11 -15.69 3.20 -18.83
CA GLN A 11 -15.48 1.80 -19.23
C GLN A 11 -14.05 1.33 -18.97
N GLU A 12 -13.06 2.17 -19.26
CA GLU A 12 -11.66 1.87 -18.98
C GLU A 12 -11.40 1.76 -17.48
N VAL A 13 -11.98 2.65 -16.68
CA VAL A 13 -11.91 2.59 -15.22
C VAL A 13 -12.55 1.31 -14.70
N GLU A 14 -13.72 0.94 -15.19
CA GLU A 14 -14.39 -0.30 -14.81
C GLU A 14 -13.54 -1.54 -15.12
N ALA A 15 -12.83 -1.55 -16.23
CA ALA A 15 -11.94 -2.65 -16.61
C ALA A 15 -10.78 -2.84 -15.64
N THR A 16 -10.42 -1.84 -14.85
CA THR A 16 -9.35 -1.94 -13.84
C THR A 16 -9.81 -2.56 -12.52
N ILE A 17 -11.11 -2.70 -12.29
CA ILE A 17 -11.68 -3.13 -11.00
C ILE A 17 -11.12 -4.46 -10.52
N PRO A 18 -11.05 -5.54 -11.32
CA PRO A 18 -10.51 -6.81 -10.84
C PRO A 18 -9.08 -6.72 -10.34
N ALA A 19 -8.23 -5.99 -11.06
CA ALA A 19 -6.84 -5.77 -10.69
C ALA A 19 -6.70 -4.94 -9.41
N LEU A 20 -7.51 -3.88 -9.28
CA LEU A 20 -7.54 -3.05 -8.07
C LEU A 20 -7.96 -3.84 -6.84
N ARG A 21 -8.98 -4.69 -6.95
CA ARG A 21 -9.42 -5.56 -5.86
C ARG A 21 -8.33 -6.53 -5.43
N ARG A 22 -7.67 -7.17 -6.38
CA ARG A 22 -6.57 -8.09 -6.11
C ARG A 22 -5.45 -7.39 -5.36
N TYR A 23 -5.01 -6.25 -5.83
CA TYR A 23 -3.97 -5.45 -5.20
C TYR A 23 -4.40 -4.96 -3.81
N ALA A 24 -5.58 -4.40 -3.67
CA ALA A 24 -6.09 -3.91 -2.39
C ALA A 24 -6.18 -5.02 -1.34
N ARG A 25 -6.65 -6.19 -1.70
CA ARG A 25 -6.73 -7.34 -0.79
C ARG A 25 -5.36 -7.84 -0.36
N ALA A 26 -4.42 -7.91 -1.26
CA ALA A 26 -3.04 -8.29 -0.95
C ALA A 26 -2.35 -7.23 -0.07
N LEU A 27 -2.65 -5.96 -0.30
CA LEU A 27 -2.06 -4.83 0.42
C LEU A 27 -2.61 -4.70 1.84
N THR A 28 -3.91 -4.83 2.03
CA THR A 28 -4.58 -4.61 3.33
C THR A 28 -4.76 -5.88 4.15
N ARG A 29 -4.82 -7.05 3.52
CA ARG A 29 -5.17 -8.35 4.13
C ARG A 29 -6.53 -8.34 4.82
N ASP A 30 -7.39 -7.41 4.48
CA ASP A 30 -8.73 -7.27 5.02
C ASP A 30 -9.68 -6.99 3.87
N ARG A 31 -10.69 -7.84 3.73
CA ARG A 31 -11.63 -7.79 2.60
C ARG A 31 -12.46 -6.52 2.61
N ASP A 32 -12.95 -6.11 3.76
CA ASP A 32 -13.83 -4.95 3.90
C ASP A 32 -13.05 -3.65 3.67
N ILE A 33 -11.85 -3.54 4.21
CA ILE A 33 -10.96 -2.41 3.98
C ILE A 33 -10.57 -2.33 2.50
N ALA A 34 -10.24 -3.47 1.89
CA ALA A 34 -9.90 -3.53 0.47
C ALA A 34 -11.06 -3.05 -0.41
N ASP A 35 -12.28 -3.50 -0.15
CA ASP A 35 -13.46 -3.11 -0.91
C ASP A 35 -13.75 -1.61 -0.76
N ASP A 36 -13.61 -1.05 0.44
CA ASP A 36 -13.74 0.39 0.68
C ASP A 36 -12.68 1.20 -0.07
N LEU A 37 -11.43 0.75 -0.07
CA LEU A 37 -10.35 1.41 -0.81
C LEU A 37 -10.59 1.39 -2.32
N VAL A 38 -11.06 0.28 -2.86
CA VAL A 38 -11.38 0.19 -4.29
C VAL A 38 -12.51 1.14 -4.63
N GLN A 39 -13.57 1.16 -3.83
CA GLN A 39 -14.71 2.05 -4.04
C GLN A 39 -14.30 3.52 -4.00
N ASP A 40 -13.52 3.93 -3.00
CA ASP A 40 -13.00 5.29 -2.88
C ASP A 40 -12.09 5.67 -4.06
N THR A 41 -11.28 4.71 -4.52
CA THR A 41 -10.43 4.89 -5.70
C THR A 41 -11.25 5.16 -6.95
N LEU A 42 -12.29 4.37 -7.17
CA LEU A 42 -13.19 4.53 -8.32
C LEU A 42 -13.90 5.89 -8.30
N VAL A 43 -14.44 6.28 -7.17
CA VAL A 43 -15.11 7.58 -7.01
C VAL A 43 -14.15 8.72 -7.30
N ARG A 44 -12.95 8.65 -6.75
CA ARG A 44 -11.93 9.69 -6.95
C ARG A 44 -11.46 9.75 -8.40
N ALA A 45 -11.25 8.60 -9.04
CA ALA A 45 -10.86 8.54 -10.44
C ALA A 45 -11.91 9.17 -11.35
N LEU A 46 -13.19 8.82 -11.18
CA LEU A 46 -14.28 9.36 -11.98
C LEU A 46 -14.45 10.87 -11.80
N ARG A 47 -14.25 11.37 -10.59
CA ARG A 47 -14.30 12.82 -10.29
C ARG A 47 -13.09 13.57 -10.81
N SER A 48 -11.99 12.89 -11.05
CA SER A 48 -10.70 13.48 -11.44
C SER A 48 -10.32 13.16 -12.88
N GLU A 49 -11.28 12.80 -13.72
CA GLU A 49 -11.07 12.50 -15.13
C GLU A 49 -10.27 13.61 -15.83
N HIS A 50 -10.56 14.87 -15.52
CA HIS A 50 -9.87 16.04 -16.08
C HIS A 50 -8.37 16.12 -15.70
N LEU A 51 -7.94 15.40 -14.67
CA LEU A 51 -6.54 15.33 -14.24
C LEU A 51 -5.78 14.20 -14.93
N PHE A 52 -6.48 13.31 -15.62
CA PHE A 52 -5.86 12.24 -16.39
C PHE A 52 -5.49 12.76 -17.78
N HIS A 53 -4.20 12.96 -18.02
CA HIS A 53 -3.68 13.56 -19.26
C HIS A 53 -3.10 12.53 -20.25
N GLY A 54 -3.61 11.32 -20.25
CA GLY A 54 -3.07 10.22 -21.05
C GLY A 54 -2.04 9.39 -20.30
N GLY A 55 -1.47 8.41 -20.96
CA GLY A 55 -0.59 7.42 -20.36
C GLY A 55 -1.36 6.20 -19.87
N GLU A 56 -0.75 5.42 -18.99
CA GLU A 56 -1.34 4.21 -18.45
C GLU A 56 -2.40 4.52 -17.38
N LEU A 57 -3.65 4.35 -17.73
CA LEU A 57 -4.75 4.51 -16.77
C LEU A 57 -4.59 3.60 -15.56
N ARG A 58 -4.16 2.37 -15.79
CA ARG A 58 -3.95 1.37 -14.75
C ARG A 58 -2.95 1.87 -13.69
N SER A 59 -1.79 2.37 -14.09
CA SER A 59 -0.79 2.94 -13.17
C SER A 59 -1.35 4.13 -12.39
N TRP A 60 -2.12 4.98 -13.03
CA TRP A 60 -2.78 6.11 -12.39
C TRP A 60 -3.79 5.65 -11.32
N MET A 61 -4.55 4.60 -11.60
CA MET A 61 -5.48 4.00 -10.64
C MET A 61 -4.74 3.41 -9.42
N TYR A 62 -3.62 2.71 -9.64
CA TYR A 62 -2.78 2.21 -8.53
C TYR A 62 -2.21 3.34 -7.69
N THR A 63 -1.83 4.45 -8.30
CA THR A 63 -1.37 5.64 -7.57
C THR A 63 -2.45 6.16 -6.62
N ILE A 64 -3.68 6.28 -7.10
CA ILE A 64 -4.81 6.74 -6.26
C ILE A 64 -5.03 5.78 -5.09
N LEU A 65 -5.12 4.49 -5.36
CA LEU A 65 -5.37 3.48 -4.33
C LEU A 65 -4.24 3.44 -3.28
N THR A 66 -3.00 3.45 -3.73
CA THR A 66 -1.83 3.43 -2.85
C THR A 66 -1.80 4.66 -1.94
N ASN A 67 -2.07 5.84 -2.49
CA ASN A 67 -2.15 7.08 -1.70
C ASN A 67 -3.29 7.06 -0.69
N LEU A 68 -4.45 6.56 -1.06
CA LEU A 68 -5.58 6.41 -0.14
C LEU A 68 -5.24 5.44 1.00
N ASN A 69 -4.58 4.34 0.71
CA ASN A 69 -4.14 3.40 1.73
C ASN A 69 -3.10 4.01 2.68
N ARG A 70 -2.14 4.75 2.15
CA ARG A 70 -1.16 5.47 2.97
C ARG A 70 -1.83 6.49 3.90
N ASN A 71 -2.78 7.24 3.38
CA ASN A 71 -3.54 8.21 4.18
C ASN A 71 -4.34 7.51 5.28
N ARG A 72 -4.94 6.37 4.97
CA ARG A 72 -5.65 5.55 5.96
C ARG A 72 -4.70 5.10 7.08
N LEU A 73 -3.55 4.58 6.73
CA LEU A 73 -2.54 4.12 7.70
C LEU A 73 -2.02 5.26 8.58
N ARG A 74 -1.79 6.44 8.00
CA ARG A 74 -1.40 7.63 8.77
C ARG A 74 -2.49 8.06 9.74
N SER A 75 -3.74 8.04 9.31
CA SER A 75 -4.89 8.39 10.15
C SER A 75 -5.02 7.44 11.35
N LEU A 76 -4.85 6.14 11.12
CA LEU A 76 -4.85 5.14 12.21
C LEU A 76 -3.70 5.36 13.20
N ALA A 77 -2.52 5.72 12.71
CA ALA A 77 -1.34 5.97 13.54
C ALA A 77 -1.49 7.24 14.40
N ARG A 78 -2.31 8.21 13.98
CA ARG A 78 -2.54 9.48 14.70
C ARG A 78 -3.67 9.41 15.71
N ARG A 79 -4.53 8.39 15.64
CA ARG A 79 -5.63 8.27 16.62
C ARG A 79 -5.04 8.06 18.00
N PRO A 80 -5.39 8.93 18.98
CA PRO A 80 -5.10 8.62 20.37
C PRO A 80 -5.83 7.30 20.70
N ILE A 81 -5.14 6.41 21.38
CA ILE A 81 -5.72 5.13 21.81
C ILE A 81 -6.77 5.44 22.87
N LEU A 82 -8.01 5.57 22.46
CA LEU A 82 -9.18 5.67 23.34
C LEU A 82 -9.93 4.35 23.43
N SER A 83 -9.32 3.26 23.01
CA SER A 83 -9.86 1.94 23.28
C SER A 83 -9.36 1.45 24.62
N PRO A 84 -10.23 0.88 25.47
CA PRO A 84 -9.73 0.13 26.62
C PRO A 84 -8.80 -0.94 26.06
N ILE A 85 -7.57 -0.88 26.50
CA ILE A 85 -6.52 -1.83 26.17
C ILE A 85 -7.02 -3.19 26.66
N ASP A 86 -7.21 -4.12 25.74
CA ASP A 86 -7.10 -5.52 26.11
C ASP A 86 -5.67 -5.74 26.59
N ASP A 87 -5.54 -6.00 27.86
CA ASP A 87 -4.28 -6.07 28.61
C ASP A 87 -3.37 -7.24 28.24
N ASN A 88 -3.45 -7.72 27.01
CA ASN A 88 -2.70 -8.89 26.59
C ASN A 88 -2.04 -8.70 25.24
N ASP A 89 -1.03 -8.01 25.06
CA ASP A 89 -0.03 -8.19 24.01
C ASP A 89 0.54 -6.89 23.44
N ALA A 90 1.19 -6.14 24.26
CA ALA A 90 2.33 -5.39 23.75
C ALA A 90 3.36 -5.25 24.86
N PRO A 91 4.57 -5.74 24.69
CA PRO A 91 5.64 -5.32 25.55
C PRO A 91 5.75 -3.81 25.43
N ASP A 92 5.47 -3.15 26.54
CA ASP A 92 5.61 -1.72 26.71
C ASP A 92 7.09 -1.34 26.51
N LEU A 93 7.41 -0.95 25.29
CA LEU A 93 8.66 -0.28 24.97
C LEU A 93 8.49 1.24 25.09
N ALA A 94 7.67 1.66 26.03
CA ALA A 94 7.58 3.04 26.42
C ALA A 94 8.83 3.42 27.22
N GLY A 95 9.88 3.75 26.51
CA GLY A 95 10.92 4.60 27.07
C GLY A 95 10.32 5.98 27.32
N PRO A 96 10.84 6.73 28.31
CA PRO A 96 10.18 7.93 28.84
C PRO A 96 10.04 9.12 27.87
N GLU A 97 10.46 9.00 26.62
CA GLU A 97 10.35 10.09 25.65
C GLU A 97 10.06 9.57 24.24
N GLY A 98 8.91 9.80 23.73
CA GLY A 98 8.34 9.72 22.38
C GLY A 98 9.08 9.13 21.17
N GLY A 99 10.37 8.93 21.24
CA GLY A 99 11.21 8.51 20.15
C GLY A 99 11.03 7.05 19.69
N GLY A 100 10.65 6.15 20.60
CA GLY A 100 10.48 4.74 20.28
C GLY A 100 9.27 4.46 19.38
N ARG A 101 8.19 5.23 19.56
CA ARG A 101 6.99 5.11 18.72
C ARG A 101 7.23 5.60 17.31
N ASP A 102 7.99 6.69 17.17
CA ASP A 102 8.30 7.26 15.86
C ASP A 102 9.24 6.35 15.06
N ILE A 103 10.20 5.72 15.72
CA ILE A 103 11.09 4.73 15.09
C ILE A 103 10.31 3.50 14.65
N SER A 104 9.43 2.96 15.50
CA SER A 104 8.58 1.81 15.16
C SER A 104 7.65 2.11 14.00
N ARG A 105 7.06 3.30 13.96
CA ARG A 105 6.21 3.76 12.86
C ARG A 105 7.01 3.92 11.56
N ALA A 106 8.20 4.49 11.64
CA ALA A 106 9.07 4.67 10.47
C ALA A 106 9.52 3.31 9.91
N LEU A 107 9.84 2.33 10.75
CA LEU A 107 10.17 0.98 10.33
C LEU A 107 8.98 0.27 9.71
N ALA A 108 7.80 0.37 10.32
CA ALA A 108 6.57 -0.21 9.78
C ALA A 108 6.21 0.40 8.42
N ALA A 109 6.33 1.71 8.26
CA ALA A 109 6.09 2.39 6.99
C ALA A 109 7.05 1.91 5.89
N ARG A 110 8.32 1.67 6.22
CA ARG A 110 9.30 1.13 5.26
C ARG A 110 8.93 -0.29 4.80
N VAL A 111 8.47 -1.12 5.71
CA VAL A 111 8.01 -2.48 5.37
C VAL A 111 6.80 -2.43 4.46
N ASP A 112 5.86 -1.52 4.73
CA ASP A 112 4.68 -1.33 3.89
C ASP A 112 5.07 -0.87 2.47
N GLU A 113 6.00 0.06 2.33
CA GLU A 113 6.49 0.54 1.04
C GLU A 113 7.23 -0.53 0.24
N GLN A 114 8.03 -1.35 0.90
CA GLN A 114 8.69 -2.51 0.28
C GLN A 114 7.68 -3.52 -0.22
N ARG A 115 6.65 -3.78 0.56
CA ARG A 115 5.57 -4.68 0.21
C ARG A 115 4.72 -4.15 -0.94
N GLU A 116 4.38 -2.87 -0.95
CA GLU A 116 3.71 -2.21 -2.07
C GLU A 116 4.49 -2.42 -3.38
N ALA A 117 5.78 -2.12 -3.37
CA ALA A 117 6.62 -2.28 -4.55
C ALA A 117 6.64 -3.74 -5.06
N LEU A 118 6.77 -4.69 -4.15
CA LEU A 118 6.77 -6.10 -4.51
C LEU A 118 5.44 -6.54 -5.11
N LEU A 119 4.32 -6.15 -4.51
CA LEU A 119 2.99 -6.49 -5.01
C LEU A 119 2.72 -5.88 -6.39
N LEU A 120 3.13 -4.65 -6.60
CA LEU A 120 2.95 -3.97 -7.89
C LEU A 120 3.75 -4.66 -9.00
N VAL A 121 4.96 -5.11 -8.72
CA VAL A 121 5.78 -5.82 -9.71
C VAL A 121 5.32 -7.26 -9.91
N VAL A 122 5.19 -8.02 -8.85
CA VAL A 122 4.97 -9.48 -8.94
C VAL A 122 3.51 -9.81 -9.20
N LEU A 123 2.60 -9.16 -8.49
CA LEU A 123 1.17 -9.45 -8.60
C LEU A 123 0.53 -8.73 -9.78
N GLU A 124 0.90 -7.47 -9.99
CA GLU A 124 0.25 -6.61 -10.98
C GLU A 124 1.06 -6.42 -12.26
N GLY A 125 2.31 -6.90 -12.30
CA GLY A 125 3.13 -6.89 -13.50
C GLY A 125 3.60 -5.51 -13.96
N LEU A 126 3.68 -4.53 -13.06
CA LEU A 126 4.17 -3.21 -13.38
C LEU A 126 5.69 -3.24 -13.60
N SER A 127 6.16 -2.38 -14.51
CA SER A 127 7.58 -2.12 -14.67
C SER A 127 8.13 -1.35 -13.46
N TYR A 128 9.43 -1.38 -13.26
CA TYR A 128 10.07 -0.61 -12.19
C TYR A 128 9.83 0.89 -12.33
N ARG A 129 9.77 1.37 -13.57
CA ARG A 129 9.44 2.78 -13.86
C ARG A 129 8.01 3.12 -13.44
N GLU A 130 7.07 2.28 -13.76
CA GLU A 130 5.66 2.46 -13.36
C GLU A 130 5.51 2.43 -11.85
N VAL A 131 6.21 1.51 -11.16
CA VAL A 131 6.22 1.47 -9.69
C VAL A 131 6.83 2.75 -9.10
N ALA A 132 7.89 3.26 -9.70
CA ALA A 132 8.50 4.53 -9.29
C ALA A 132 7.50 5.70 -9.39
N GLU A 133 6.71 5.72 -10.44
CA GLU A 133 5.63 6.71 -10.62
C GLU A 133 4.54 6.54 -9.57
N VAL A 134 4.07 5.30 -9.34
CA VAL A 134 3.03 5.00 -8.33
C VAL A 134 3.50 5.41 -6.93
N GLN A 135 4.71 5.10 -6.57
CA GLN A 135 5.27 5.40 -5.24
C GLN A 135 5.84 6.82 -5.14
N ALA A 136 5.91 7.56 -6.24
CA ALA A 136 6.51 8.91 -6.31
C ALA A 136 7.94 8.95 -5.76
N VAL A 137 8.77 8.01 -6.20
CA VAL A 137 10.17 7.86 -5.79
C VAL A 137 11.06 7.62 -7.00
N PRO A 138 12.37 7.86 -6.89
CA PRO A 138 13.31 7.48 -7.95
C PRO A 138 13.33 5.96 -8.18
N ILE A 139 13.62 5.55 -9.41
CA ILE A 139 13.67 4.12 -9.77
C ILE A 139 14.70 3.34 -8.92
N GLY A 140 15.80 3.96 -8.54
CA GLY A 140 16.79 3.35 -7.64
C GLY A 140 16.21 2.99 -6.27
N THR A 141 15.29 3.79 -5.77
CA THR A 141 14.56 3.52 -4.52
C THR A 141 13.66 2.29 -4.67
N VAL A 142 12.98 2.14 -5.81
CA VAL A 142 12.19 0.94 -6.12
C VAL A 142 13.07 -0.30 -6.12
N MET A 143 14.22 -0.23 -6.78
CA MET A 143 15.18 -1.34 -6.83
C MET A 143 15.64 -1.75 -5.43
N SER A 144 15.94 -0.79 -4.56
CA SER A 144 16.33 -1.04 -3.16
C SER A 144 15.20 -1.68 -2.36
N ARG A 145 13.98 -1.19 -2.53
CA ARG A 145 12.79 -1.74 -1.86
C ARG A 145 12.54 -3.19 -2.27
N LEU A 146 12.64 -3.49 -3.56
CA LEU A 146 12.47 -4.84 -4.07
C LEU A 146 13.58 -5.78 -3.59
N ALA A 147 14.83 -5.33 -3.57
CA ALA A 147 15.95 -6.12 -3.07
C ALA A 147 15.76 -6.50 -1.60
N ARG A 148 15.30 -5.56 -0.77
CA ARG A 148 15.01 -5.81 0.64
C ARG A 148 13.81 -6.74 0.83
N ALA A 149 12.75 -6.55 0.06
CA ALA A 149 11.59 -7.44 0.10
C ALA A 149 11.95 -8.88 -0.27
N ARG A 150 12.73 -9.06 -1.32
CA ARG A 150 13.22 -10.39 -1.75
C ARG A 150 14.12 -11.03 -0.70
N ALA A 151 15.00 -10.27 -0.08
CA ALA A 151 15.88 -10.77 0.97
C ALA A 151 15.07 -11.26 2.19
N GLN A 152 14.02 -10.55 2.58
CA GLN A 152 13.13 -10.97 3.66
C GLN A 152 12.40 -12.27 3.34
N ILE A 153 11.88 -12.40 2.12
CA ILE A 153 11.21 -13.62 1.68
C ILE A 153 12.20 -14.80 1.66
N LYS A 154 13.39 -14.58 1.15
CA LYS A 154 14.45 -15.61 1.13
C LYS A 154 14.79 -16.07 2.54
N SER A 155 15.04 -15.16 3.47
CA SER A 155 15.29 -15.50 4.87
C SER A 155 14.16 -16.31 5.48
N TYR A 156 12.93 -15.93 5.19
CA TYR A 156 11.75 -16.66 5.68
C TYR A 156 11.70 -18.10 5.12
N LEU A 157 11.94 -18.26 3.83
CA LEU A 157 11.92 -19.57 3.16
C LEU A 157 13.08 -20.47 3.60
N ASP A 158 14.25 -19.88 3.87
CA ASP A 158 15.43 -20.61 4.34
C ASP A 158 15.35 -20.97 5.83
N GLY A 159 14.24 -20.64 6.50
CA GLY A 159 14.02 -20.94 7.92
C GLY A 159 14.83 -20.07 8.86
N GLU A 160 15.47 -19.04 8.37
CA GLU A 160 16.11 -18.01 9.20
C GLU A 160 15.02 -17.16 9.86
N ARG A 161 14.58 -17.60 11.03
CA ARG A 161 13.79 -16.69 11.87
C ARG A 161 14.68 -15.52 12.22
N PRO A 162 14.20 -14.28 12.12
CA PRO A 162 14.94 -13.15 12.65
C PRO A 162 15.19 -13.43 14.14
N THR A 163 16.38 -13.86 14.44
CA THR A 163 16.82 -13.92 15.81
C THR A 163 16.92 -12.48 16.27
N LEU A 164 15.93 -12.04 17.03
CA LEU A 164 16.09 -10.88 17.86
C LEU A 164 17.27 -11.18 18.79
N ARG A 165 18.46 -10.74 18.37
CA ARG A 165 19.60 -10.74 19.27
C ARG A 165 19.20 -9.87 20.45
N ARG A 166 18.93 -10.50 21.59
CA ARG A 166 18.96 -9.79 22.85
C ARG A 166 20.35 -9.18 22.95
N VAL A 167 20.42 -7.88 22.75
CA VAL A 167 21.59 -7.11 23.16
C VAL A 167 21.59 -7.17 24.68
N LYS A 168 22.57 -7.89 25.20
CA LYS A 168 22.81 -7.82 26.64
C LYS A 168 23.34 -6.44 26.98
#